data_f63c2eb6febe2bf36e0ea47bf58e55d6
#
_entry.id   f63c2eb6febe2bf36e0ea47bf58e55d6
#
_cell.length_a   1.000
_cell.length_b   1.000
_cell.length_c   1.000
_cell.angle_alpha   90.00
_cell.angle_beta   90.00
_cell.angle_gamma   90.00
#
_symmetry.space_group_name_H-M   'P 1'
#
loop_
_entity.id
_entity.type
_entity.pdbx_description
1 polymer ?
#
loop_
_entity_poly.entity_id
_entity_poly.type
_entity_poly.pdbx_seq_one_letter_code
_entity_poly.pdbx_strand_id
1 'polypeptide(L)'
;ARKAVASLRYPPHGNRGFGPFIAHSGAGVSLLEYKDAVDGTLTCMLLVETADAIENIEEIAAVEGIDVLVPAQFDLSTDLGIMGQFDHPDFQAAIAKVEAAAHANGIALGNVAMAPEQAAGLFAKGYRVIAGFDLLWLKAKTAETQSWLTAE
;
A
#
# COMPACT_ATOMS: atom_id res chain seq x y z
N ALA A 1 -4.35 1.53 -12.79
CA ALA A 1 -3.73 0.23 -12.52
C ALA A 1 -2.74 -0.16 -13.63
N ARG A 2 -3.15 -0.38 -14.90
CA ARG A 2 -2.26 -0.84 -16.01
C ARG A 2 -1.00 0.00 -16.19
N LYS A 3 -1.13 1.35 -16.14
CA LYS A 3 0.04 2.25 -16.24
C LYS A 3 1.03 2.06 -15.08
N ALA A 4 0.53 1.85 -13.87
CA ALA A 4 1.37 1.62 -12.70
C ALA A 4 2.17 0.32 -12.84
N VAL A 5 1.51 -0.79 -13.18
CA VAL A 5 2.19 -2.07 -13.44
C VAL A 5 3.22 -1.93 -14.54
N ALA A 6 2.88 -1.31 -15.67
CA ALA A 6 3.79 -1.11 -16.79
C ALA A 6 5.02 -0.26 -16.41
N SER A 7 4.88 0.72 -15.49
CA SER A 7 5.98 1.56 -15.07
C SER A 7 6.98 0.85 -14.16
N LEU A 8 6.61 -0.26 -13.54
CA LEU A 8 7.48 -1.07 -12.69
C LEU A 8 8.29 -2.10 -13.48
N ARG A 9 7.81 -2.51 -14.64
CA ARG A 9 8.42 -3.59 -15.42
C ARG A 9 9.27 -3.04 -16.57
N TYR A 10 10.37 -3.70 -16.85
CA TYR A 10 11.18 -3.39 -18.03
C TYR A 10 10.55 -3.94 -19.32
N PRO A 11 10.89 -3.36 -20.50
CA PRO A 11 10.50 -3.98 -21.77
C PRO A 11 10.98 -5.45 -21.88
N PRO A 12 10.18 -6.39 -22.45
CA PRO A 12 8.92 -6.15 -23.15
C PRO A 12 7.67 -6.11 -22.24
N HIS A 13 7.78 -6.37 -20.94
CA HIS A 13 6.66 -6.51 -19.99
C HIS A 13 6.12 -5.18 -19.47
N GLY A 14 6.83 -4.08 -19.71
CA GLY A 14 6.45 -2.74 -19.30
C GLY A 14 7.24 -1.67 -20.04
N ASN A 15 7.28 -0.47 -19.44
CA ASN A 15 7.93 0.70 -20.04
C ASN A 15 8.89 1.42 -19.07
N ARG A 16 9.33 0.74 -18.00
CA ARG A 16 10.31 1.28 -17.06
C ARG A 16 11.59 1.66 -17.79
N GLY A 17 12.07 2.89 -17.56
CA GLY A 17 13.33 3.36 -18.09
C GLY A 17 14.53 2.65 -17.42
N PHE A 18 15.55 2.31 -18.19
CA PHE A 18 16.76 1.69 -17.67
C PHE A 18 17.77 2.76 -17.23
N GLY A 19 17.95 2.92 -15.92
CA GLY A 19 18.88 3.90 -15.35
C GLY A 19 19.30 3.55 -13.91
N PRO A 20 19.59 2.26 -13.60
CA PRO A 20 19.84 1.83 -12.23
C PRO A 20 21.30 2.09 -11.79
N PHE A 21 21.88 3.24 -12.13
CA PHE A 21 23.33 3.54 -11.93
C PHE A 21 23.81 3.49 -10.47
N ILE A 22 22.89 3.57 -9.51
CA ILE A 22 23.19 3.41 -8.08
C ILE A 22 22.54 2.12 -7.56
N ALA A 23 21.33 1.82 -8.01
CA ALA A 23 20.53 0.72 -7.47
C ALA A 23 21.17 -0.66 -7.71
N HIS A 24 21.90 -0.85 -8.82
CA HIS A 24 22.59 -2.11 -9.08
C HIS A 24 23.63 -2.46 -7.98
N SER A 25 24.31 -1.44 -7.44
CA SER A 25 25.29 -1.64 -6.36
C SER A 25 24.59 -2.10 -5.06
N GLY A 26 23.41 -1.53 -4.75
CA GLY A 26 22.60 -1.97 -3.61
C GLY A 26 22.05 -3.39 -3.78
N ALA A 27 21.80 -3.81 -5.00
CA ALA A 27 21.39 -5.18 -5.33
C ALA A 27 22.57 -6.18 -5.38
N GLY A 28 23.82 -5.71 -5.29
CA GLY A 28 25.01 -6.56 -5.33
C GLY A 28 25.29 -7.21 -6.70
N VAL A 29 24.79 -6.61 -7.77
CA VAL A 29 24.95 -7.11 -9.15
C VAL A 29 25.58 -6.05 -10.06
N SER A 30 26.09 -6.47 -11.21
CA SER A 30 26.57 -5.53 -12.23
C SER A 30 25.40 -4.77 -12.86
N LEU A 31 25.69 -3.62 -13.49
CA LEU A 31 24.67 -2.82 -14.18
C LEU A 31 23.92 -3.62 -15.25
N LEU A 32 24.60 -4.49 -15.99
CA LEU A 32 24.00 -5.27 -17.07
C LEU A 32 23.13 -6.43 -16.56
N GLU A 33 23.43 -6.97 -15.40
CA GLU A 33 22.67 -8.05 -14.77
C GLU A 33 21.46 -7.53 -13.98
N TYR A 34 21.43 -6.23 -13.65
CA TYR A 34 20.44 -5.64 -12.76
C TYR A 34 19.00 -5.88 -13.23
N LYS A 35 18.71 -5.75 -14.53
CA LYS A 35 17.36 -5.95 -15.06
C LYS A 35 16.84 -7.35 -14.72
N ASP A 36 17.62 -8.37 -15.04
CA ASP A 36 17.20 -9.77 -14.86
C ASP A 36 17.13 -10.16 -13.37
N ALA A 37 18.00 -9.55 -12.55
CA ALA A 37 18.02 -9.79 -11.12
C ALA A 37 16.81 -9.20 -10.38
N VAL A 38 16.24 -8.08 -10.84
CA VAL A 38 15.20 -7.36 -10.08
C VAL A 38 13.82 -7.39 -10.70
N ASP A 39 13.68 -7.65 -12.00
CA ASP A 39 12.37 -7.51 -12.69
C ASP A 39 11.28 -8.39 -12.08
N GLY A 40 11.65 -9.57 -11.58
CA GLY A 40 10.75 -10.49 -10.87
C GLY A 40 10.60 -10.25 -9.37
N THR A 41 11.36 -9.31 -8.77
CA THR A 41 11.38 -9.07 -7.31
C THR A 41 10.61 -7.84 -6.89
N LEU A 42 10.20 -6.99 -7.85
CA LEU A 42 9.47 -5.76 -7.55
C LEU A 42 8.02 -6.06 -7.19
N THR A 43 7.58 -5.45 -6.09
CA THR A 43 6.20 -5.54 -5.60
C THR A 43 5.40 -4.33 -6.07
N CYS A 44 4.30 -4.57 -6.76
CA CYS A 44 3.34 -3.55 -7.17
C CYS A 44 2.27 -3.37 -6.11
N MET A 45 2.37 -2.30 -5.32
CA MET A 45 1.33 -1.91 -4.36
C MET A 45 0.56 -0.72 -4.89
N LEU A 46 -0.76 -0.84 -4.95
CA LEU A 46 -1.64 0.25 -5.39
C LEU A 46 -2.50 0.75 -4.23
N LEU A 47 -2.51 2.07 -4.06
CA LEU A 47 -3.46 2.73 -3.17
C LEU A 47 -4.84 2.79 -3.85
N VAL A 48 -5.87 2.48 -3.08
CA VAL A 48 -7.28 2.65 -3.45
C VAL A 48 -7.84 3.76 -2.58
N GLU A 49 -8.04 4.94 -3.17
CA GLU A 49 -8.22 6.17 -2.40
C GLU A 49 -9.36 7.07 -2.91
N THR A 50 -10.08 6.64 -3.96
CA THR A 50 -11.17 7.43 -4.54
C THR A 50 -12.43 6.60 -4.74
N ALA A 51 -13.59 7.26 -4.74
CA ALA A 51 -14.90 6.65 -5.06
C ALA A 51 -14.88 6.03 -6.46
N ASP A 52 -14.27 6.70 -7.44
CA ASP A 52 -14.09 6.18 -8.81
C ASP A 52 -13.28 4.87 -8.82
N ALA A 53 -12.23 4.77 -7.99
CA ALA A 53 -11.48 3.51 -7.84
C ALA A 53 -12.34 2.40 -7.22
N ILE A 54 -13.24 2.73 -6.28
CA ILE A 54 -14.19 1.77 -5.67
C ILE A 54 -15.23 1.30 -6.69
N GLU A 55 -15.71 2.19 -7.57
CA GLU A 55 -16.63 1.81 -8.64
C GLU A 55 -15.99 0.87 -9.65
N ASN A 56 -14.71 1.05 -9.93
CA ASN A 56 -13.94 0.27 -10.89
C ASN A 56 -13.05 -0.82 -10.26
N ILE A 57 -13.27 -1.16 -8.99
CA ILE A 57 -12.32 -2.00 -8.23
C ILE A 57 -12.14 -3.41 -8.81
N GLU A 58 -13.17 -3.99 -9.39
CA GLU A 58 -13.12 -5.31 -10.03
C GLU A 58 -12.24 -5.28 -11.28
N GLU A 59 -12.36 -4.24 -12.11
CA GLU A 59 -11.51 -4.05 -13.28
C GLU A 59 -10.05 -3.73 -12.89
N ILE A 60 -9.87 -2.99 -11.80
CA ILE A 60 -8.54 -2.71 -11.25
C ILE A 60 -7.90 -4.00 -10.77
N ALA A 61 -8.59 -4.80 -9.97
CA ALA A 61 -8.08 -6.04 -9.41
C ALA A 61 -7.83 -7.12 -10.49
N ALA A 62 -8.53 -7.06 -11.62
CA ALA A 62 -8.29 -7.96 -12.74
C ALA A 62 -7.01 -7.64 -13.55
N VAL A 63 -6.30 -6.55 -13.23
CA VAL A 63 -5.03 -6.21 -13.90
C VAL A 63 -3.91 -7.10 -13.37
N GLU A 64 -3.35 -7.92 -14.24
CA GLU A 64 -2.21 -8.79 -13.92
C GLU A 64 -0.98 -7.96 -13.48
N GLY A 65 -0.28 -8.43 -12.45
CA GLY A 65 0.94 -7.80 -11.94
C GLY A 65 0.72 -6.84 -10.78
N ILE A 66 -0.49 -6.76 -10.23
CA ILE A 66 -0.75 -6.12 -8.94
C ILE A 66 -0.51 -7.15 -7.84
N ASP A 67 0.36 -6.83 -6.88
CA ASP A 67 0.67 -7.71 -5.76
C ASP A 67 -0.13 -7.36 -4.51
N VAL A 68 -0.40 -6.06 -4.29
CA VAL A 68 -1.08 -5.57 -3.08
C VAL A 68 -2.05 -4.43 -3.43
N LEU A 69 -3.27 -4.50 -2.89
CA LEU A 69 -4.21 -3.38 -2.83
C LEU A 69 -4.23 -2.80 -1.41
N VAL A 70 -4.10 -1.49 -1.31
CA VAL A 70 -4.03 -0.77 -0.03
C VAL A 70 -5.14 0.29 0.01
N PRO A 71 -6.26 0.08 0.72
CA PRO A 71 -7.23 1.14 0.93
C PRO A 71 -6.62 2.28 1.74
N ALA A 72 -6.48 3.46 1.13
CA ALA A 72 -5.98 4.67 1.78
C ALA A 72 -7.14 5.32 2.56
N GLN A 73 -7.30 4.96 3.82
CA GLN A 73 -8.50 5.26 4.62
C GLN A 73 -8.85 6.74 4.69
N PHE A 74 -7.85 7.61 4.91
CA PHE A 74 -8.09 9.05 5.03
C PHE A 74 -8.50 9.66 3.69
N ASP A 75 -7.78 9.33 2.62
CA ASP A 75 -8.06 9.85 1.28
C ASP A 75 -9.41 9.35 0.79
N LEU A 76 -9.67 8.05 0.91
CA LEU A 76 -10.95 7.45 0.52
C LEU A 76 -12.14 8.05 1.30
N SER A 77 -12.02 8.19 2.63
CA SER A 77 -13.11 8.79 3.41
C SER A 77 -13.31 10.27 3.09
N THR A 78 -12.25 10.97 2.69
CA THR A 78 -12.32 12.37 2.24
C THR A 78 -13.04 12.46 0.90
N ASP A 79 -12.69 11.61 -0.06
CA ASP A 79 -13.31 11.58 -1.39
C ASP A 79 -14.79 11.18 -1.33
N LEU A 80 -15.16 10.31 -0.39
CA LEU A 80 -16.56 9.96 -0.09
C LEU A 80 -17.32 11.07 0.65
N GLY A 81 -16.68 12.21 1.01
CA GLY A 81 -17.31 13.31 1.76
C GLY A 81 -17.55 13.03 3.25
N ILE A 82 -16.92 12.02 3.81
CA ILE A 82 -17.10 11.55 5.20
C ILE A 82 -15.75 11.42 5.91
N MET A 83 -14.84 12.38 5.71
CA MET A 83 -13.47 12.37 6.20
C MET A 83 -13.36 11.88 7.65
N GLY A 84 -12.58 10.81 7.87
CA GLY A 84 -12.28 10.25 9.19
C GLY A 84 -13.41 9.44 9.83
N GLN A 85 -14.59 9.33 9.19
CA GLN A 85 -15.72 8.55 9.69
C GLN A 85 -15.61 7.08 9.24
N PHE A 86 -14.61 6.37 9.77
CA PHE A 86 -14.29 5.01 9.33
C PHE A 86 -15.37 3.97 9.66
N ASP A 87 -16.26 4.26 10.62
CA ASP A 87 -17.41 3.41 10.95
C ASP A 87 -18.66 3.74 10.09
N HIS A 88 -18.60 4.75 9.21
CA HIS A 88 -19.72 5.10 8.34
C HIS A 88 -20.06 3.94 7.40
N PRO A 89 -21.37 3.62 7.20
CA PRO A 89 -21.78 2.49 6.36
C PRO A 89 -21.19 2.53 4.94
N ASP A 90 -21.12 3.71 4.31
CA ASP A 90 -20.59 3.86 2.95
C ASP A 90 -19.08 3.57 2.91
N PHE A 91 -18.34 4.00 3.95
CA PHE A 91 -16.92 3.67 4.05
C PHE A 91 -16.71 2.16 4.22
N GLN A 92 -17.45 1.54 5.12
CA GLN A 92 -17.35 0.10 5.36
C GLN A 92 -17.76 -0.72 4.11
N ALA A 93 -18.77 -0.26 3.37
CA ALA A 93 -19.17 -0.88 2.11
C ALA A 93 -18.06 -0.76 1.04
N ALA A 94 -17.38 0.40 0.96
CA ALA A 94 -16.25 0.58 0.05
C ALA A 94 -15.07 -0.35 0.40
N ILE A 95 -14.72 -0.45 1.68
CA ILE A 95 -13.68 -1.38 2.15
C ILE A 95 -14.03 -2.83 1.80
N ALA A 96 -15.27 -3.25 2.06
CA ALA A 96 -15.72 -4.60 1.75
C ALA A 96 -15.62 -4.94 0.25
N LYS A 97 -15.88 -3.97 -0.65
CA LYS A 97 -15.68 -4.15 -2.09
C LYS A 97 -14.20 -4.39 -2.44
N VAL A 98 -13.28 -3.60 -1.85
CA VAL A 98 -11.84 -3.78 -2.08
C VAL A 98 -11.39 -5.15 -1.58
N GLU A 99 -11.80 -5.54 -0.37
CA GLU A 99 -11.49 -6.85 0.22
C GLU A 99 -11.97 -8.00 -0.68
N ALA A 100 -13.22 -7.92 -1.15
CA ALA A 100 -13.81 -8.93 -2.03
C ALA A 100 -13.06 -9.02 -3.38
N ALA A 101 -12.76 -7.89 -4.02
CA ALA A 101 -12.05 -7.85 -5.30
C ALA A 101 -10.62 -8.39 -5.18
N ALA A 102 -9.91 -8.05 -4.11
CA ALA A 102 -8.57 -8.57 -3.83
C ALA A 102 -8.58 -10.08 -3.62
N HIS A 103 -9.49 -10.59 -2.80
CA HIS A 103 -9.63 -12.04 -2.56
C HIS A 103 -9.98 -12.82 -3.83
N ALA A 104 -10.91 -12.31 -4.64
CA ALA A 104 -11.32 -12.96 -5.89
C ALA A 104 -10.16 -13.09 -6.90
N ASN A 105 -9.18 -12.20 -6.85
CA ASN A 105 -8.02 -12.18 -7.75
C ASN A 105 -6.71 -12.66 -7.10
N GLY A 106 -6.73 -13.14 -5.85
CA GLY A 106 -5.54 -13.62 -5.14
C GLY A 106 -4.53 -12.52 -4.80
N ILE A 107 -4.97 -11.26 -4.77
CA ILE A 107 -4.14 -10.09 -4.46
C ILE A 107 -4.07 -9.93 -2.94
N ALA A 108 -2.89 -9.65 -2.40
CA ALA A 108 -2.74 -9.35 -1.00
C ALA A 108 -3.38 -8.00 -0.63
N LEU A 109 -3.89 -7.90 0.60
CA LEU A 109 -4.37 -6.65 1.16
C LEU A 109 -3.30 -6.02 2.05
N GLY A 110 -3.16 -4.72 1.95
CA GLY A 110 -2.32 -3.90 2.81
C GLY A 110 -3.12 -2.80 3.52
N ASN A 111 -2.67 -2.40 4.69
CA ASN A 111 -3.24 -1.26 5.41
C ASN A 111 -2.22 -0.67 6.38
N VAL A 112 -2.61 0.42 7.04
CA VAL A 112 -1.83 1.07 8.11
C VAL A 112 -2.39 0.62 9.45
N ALA A 113 -1.50 0.34 10.40
CA ALA A 113 -1.86 0.14 11.81
C ALA A 113 -1.02 1.07 12.70
N MET A 114 -1.69 1.70 13.66
CA MET A 114 -1.05 2.61 14.63
C MET A 114 -0.92 1.97 16.02
N ALA A 115 -1.55 0.80 16.22
CA ALA A 115 -1.53 0.04 17.47
C ALA A 115 -1.51 -1.47 17.20
N PRO A 116 -0.95 -2.29 18.13
CA PRO A 116 -0.88 -3.74 17.97
C PRO A 116 -2.24 -4.40 17.74
N GLU A 117 -3.28 -3.91 18.42
CA GLU A 117 -4.64 -4.44 18.33
C GLU A 117 -5.23 -4.21 16.93
N GLN A 118 -4.94 -3.06 16.31
CA GLN A 118 -5.34 -2.77 14.92
C GLN A 118 -4.65 -3.72 13.95
N ALA A 119 -3.33 -3.92 14.12
CA ALA A 119 -2.58 -4.86 13.30
C ALA A 119 -3.12 -6.29 13.42
N ALA A 120 -3.40 -6.74 14.65
CA ALA A 120 -3.99 -8.06 14.91
C ALA A 120 -5.36 -8.21 14.24
N GLY A 121 -6.21 -7.17 14.31
CA GLY A 121 -7.50 -7.15 13.64
C GLY A 121 -7.39 -7.23 12.11
N LEU A 122 -6.43 -6.53 11.51
CA LEU A 122 -6.16 -6.60 10.08
C LEU A 122 -5.65 -7.99 9.66
N PHE A 123 -4.70 -8.57 10.40
CA PHE A 123 -4.23 -9.94 10.13
C PHE A 123 -5.36 -10.97 10.22
N ALA A 124 -6.26 -10.83 11.20
CA ALA A 124 -7.43 -11.70 11.33
C ALA A 124 -8.39 -11.62 10.14
N LYS A 125 -8.44 -10.47 9.44
CA LYS A 125 -9.19 -10.26 8.19
C LYS A 125 -8.43 -10.72 6.94
N GLY A 126 -7.20 -11.23 7.06
CA GLY A 126 -6.39 -11.71 5.95
C GLY A 126 -5.49 -10.67 5.29
N TYR A 127 -5.35 -9.49 5.88
CA TYR A 127 -4.35 -8.52 5.43
C TYR A 127 -2.93 -9.08 5.63
N ARG A 128 -2.01 -8.81 4.71
CA ARG A 128 -0.67 -9.36 4.69
C ARG A 128 0.44 -8.31 4.77
N VAL A 129 0.11 -7.08 4.44
CA VAL A 129 1.04 -5.94 4.49
C VAL A 129 0.51 -4.93 5.50
N ILE A 130 1.31 -4.67 6.54
CA ILE A 130 0.99 -3.64 7.54
C ILE A 130 2.08 -2.59 7.49
N ALA A 131 1.67 -1.35 7.23
CA ALA A 131 2.52 -0.19 7.25
C ALA A 131 2.29 0.65 8.52
N GLY A 132 3.19 1.57 8.80
CA GLY A 132 3.05 2.58 9.82
C GLY A 132 3.71 3.88 9.39
N PHE A 133 3.56 4.91 10.21
CA PHE A 133 4.15 6.23 9.96
C PHE A 133 5.28 6.51 10.96
N ASP A 134 6.51 6.45 10.51
CA ASP A 134 7.72 6.71 11.30
C ASP A 134 7.68 8.10 11.96
N LEU A 135 7.21 9.12 11.23
CA LEU A 135 7.06 10.48 11.76
C LEU A 135 6.08 10.54 12.95
N LEU A 136 4.98 9.78 12.91
CA LEU A 136 4.03 9.74 14.02
C LEU A 136 4.61 9.00 15.22
N TRP A 137 5.37 7.93 15.00
CA TRP A 137 6.09 7.23 16.06
C TRP A 137 7.15 8.12 16.70
N LEU A 138 7.92 8.85 15.89
CA LEU A 138 8.92 9.81 16.38
C LEU A 138 8.26 10.92 17.19
N LYS A 139 7.14 11.49 16.72
CA LYS A 139 6.36 12.51 17.43
C LYS A 139 5.85 11.97 18.78
N ALA A 140 5.29 10.77 18.81
CA ALA A 140 4.80 10.16 20.05
C ALA A 140 5.94 9.92 21.04
N LYS A 141 7.10 9.41 20.59
CA LYS A 141 8.27 9.20 21.44
C LYS A 141 8.86 10.50 21.95
N THR A 142 8.86 11.57 21.14
CA THR A 142 9.29 12.89 21.57
C THR A 142 8.39 13.45 22.67
N ALA A 143 7.07 13.32 22.52
CA ALA A 143 6.11 13.76 23.54
C ALA A 143 6.29 12.98 24.86
N GLU A 144 6.49 11.66 24.78
CA GLU A 144 6.81 10.83 25.93
C GLU A 144 8.08 11.32 26.66
N THR A 145 9.18 11.55 25.92
CA THR A 145 10.43 12.02 26.53
C THR A 145 10.32 13.41 27.11
N GLN A 146 9.55 14.30 26.52
CA GLN A 146 9.27 15.62 27.08
C GLN A 146 8.54 15.55 28.43
N SER A 147 7.65 14.59 28.61
CA SER A 147 6.93 14.40 29.87
C SER A 147 7.85 14.04 31.06
N TRP A 148 9.04 13.49 30.79
CA TRP A 148 10.01 13.19 31.85
C TRP A 148 10.59 14.44 32.52
N LEU A 149 10.57 15.61 31.83
CA LEU A 149 11.04 16.87 32.37
C LEU A 149 10.04 17.53 33.33
N THR A 150 8.78 17.09 33.29
CA THR A 150 7.67 17.66 34.09
C THR A 150 7.15 16.71 35.17
N ALA A 151 7.78 15.54 35.33
CA ALA A 151 7.47 14.59 36.40
C ALA A 151 8.22 15.02 37.69
N GLU A 152 7.57 15.93 38.50
CA GLU A 152 7.91 16.16 39.90
C GLU A 152 7.05 15.27 40.79
#